data_0214b05df395d15373afabccb065f2cd
#
_entry.id   0214b05df395d15373afabccb065f2cd
#
_cell.length_a   1.000
_cell.length_b   1.000
_cell.length_c   1.000
_cell.angle_alpha   90.00
_cell.angle_beta   90.00
_cell.angle_gamma   90.00
#
_symmetry.space_group_name_H-M   'P 1'
#
loop_
_entity.id
_entity.type
_entity.pdbx_description
1 polymer ?
#
loop_
_entity_poly.entity_id
_entity_poly.type
_entity_poly.pdbx_seq_one_letter_code
_entity_poly.pdbx_strand_id
1 'polypeptide(L)'
;EYDDVDQAKLNMGYRFPTQYGQSGYAAFVVFNMMFGGDPSSVLFNEVREKQSLAYSIHSQIDGKNGYLFVLSGVSSDKYETAKDTIISEFEKIKAGDFTEEKLELAKKVIISHRYESEDRPKSIIEIMHNQILLEQPQSKETFINDIQKVSREDIVSVAEKAFLDTIYVLTKGGDK
;
A
#
# COMPACT_ATOMS: atom_id res chain seq x y z
N GLU A 1 -10.85 12.10 -16.65
CA GLU A 1 -10.64 13.54 -16.61
C GLU A 1 -9.47 13.92 -17.53
N TYR A 2 -9.56 15.07 -18.20
CA TYR A 2 -8.56 15.53 -19.17
C TYR A 2 -8.09 16.92 -18.79
N ASP A 3 -6.78 17.13 -18.83
CA ASP A 3 -6.14 18.43 -18.60
C ASP A 3 -4.81 18.49 -19.39
N ASP A 4 -4.20 19.65 -19.48
CA ASP A 4 -2.88 19.80 -20.11
C ASP A 4 -1.79 19.40 -19.11
N VAL A 5 -1.55 18.09 -19.02
CA VAL A 5 -0.58 17.49 -18.09
C VAL A 5 0.49 16.73 -18.86
N ASP A 6 1.74 16.89 -18.46
CA ASP A 6 2.87 16.16 -19.05
C ASP A 6 2.85 14.67 -18.70
N GLN A 7 2.27 14.33 -17.55
CA GLN A 7 2.17 12.97 -17.03
C GLN A 7 0.74 12.67 -16.61
N ALA A 8 0.22 11.52 -17.01
CA ALA A 8 -1.04 11.04 -16.48
C ALA A 8 -0.91 10.71 -14.98
N LYS A 9 -1.96 11.02 -14.22
CA LYS A 9 -2.11 10.57 -12.83
C LYS A 9 -3.08 9.40 -12.82
N LEU A 10 -2.58 8.23 -12.44
CA LEU A 10 -3.37 7.04 -12.25
C LEU A 10 -3.44 6.74 -10.76
N ASN A 11 -4.61 6.92 -10.17
CA ASN A 11 -4.88 6.64 -8.77
C ASN A 11 -5.92 5.53 -8.66
N MET A 12 -5.67 4.56 -7.78
CA MET A 12 -6.57 3.43 -7.58
C MET A 12 -6.87 3.28 -6.09
N GLY A 13 -8.14 3.08 -5.76
CA GLY A 13 -8.62 2.88 -4.40
C GLY A 13 -9.13 1.46 -4.20
N TYR A 14 -8.61 0.77 -3.20
CA TYR A 14 -9.09 -0.54 -2.74
C TYR A 14 -9.72 -0.41 -1.37
N ARG A 15 -10.78 -1.16 -1.12
CA ARG A 15 -11.39 -1.32 0.20
C ARG A 15 -10.95 -2.61 0.84
N PHE A 16 -10.51 -2.51 2.08
CA PHE A 16 -10.18 -3.64 2.94
C PHE A 16 -11.16 -3.70 4.11
N PRO A 17 -11.64 -4.88 4.49
CA PRO A 17 -12.62 -5.03 5.57
C PRO A 17 -11.98 -5.04 6.95
N THR A 18 -10.94 -4.24 7.14
CA THR A 18 -10.22 -4.13 8.40
C THR A 18 -9.78 -2.69 8.65
N GLN A 19 -9.77 -2.31 9.92
CA GLN A 19 -9.42 -0.97 10.38
C GLN A 19 -8.42 -1.08 11.53
N TYR A 20 -7.81 0.06 11.88
CA TYR A 20 -6.92 0.15 13.02
C TYR A 20 -7.56 -0.46 14.28
N GLY A 21 -6.79 -1.29 15.00
CA GLY A 21 -7.25 -1.99 16.20
C GLY A 21 -8.11 -3.22 15.97
N GLN A 22 -8.49 -3.53 14.74
CA GLN A 22 -9.24 -4.73 14.40
C GLN A 22 -8.33 -5.92 14.05
N SER A 23 -8.88 -7.11 14.11
CA SER A 23 -8.23 -8.32 13.59
C SER A 23 -7.91 -8.16 12.11
N GLY A 24 -6.70 -8.56 11.71
CA GLY A 24 -6.22 -8.42 10.33
C GLY A 24 -5.53 -7.08 10.03
N TYR A 25 -5.56 -6.08 10.92
CA TYR A 25 -4.91 -4.80 10.66
C TYR A 25 -3.40 -4.93 10.44
N ALA A 26 -2.71 -5.74 11.26
CA ALA A 26 -1.28 -5.99 11.08
C ALA A 26 -0.99 -6.62 9.70
N ALA A 27 -1.82 -7.58 9.27
CA ALA A 27 -1.71 -8.17 7.93
C ALA A 27 -1.96 -7.14 6.82
N PHE A 28 -2.90 -6.21 7.00
CA PHE A 28 -3.15 -5.12 6.07
C PHE A 28 -1.95 -4.17 5.94
N VAL A 29 -1.29 -3.83 7.06
CA VAL A 29 -0.06 -3.02 7.06
C VAL A 29 1.06 -3.75 6.31
N VAL A 30 1.26 -5.04 6.57
CA VAL A 30 2.28 -5.85 5.88
C VAL A 30 1.96 -6.01 4.40
N PHE A 31 0.69 -6.27 4.04
CA PHE A 31 0.24 -6.29 2.65
C PHE A 31 0.64 -5.01 1.92
N ASN A 32 0.30 -3.84 2.48
CA ASN A 32 0.65 -2.55 1.88
C ASN A 32 2.17 -2.41 1.67
N MET A 33 2.97 -2.78 2.66
CA MET A 33 4.43 -2.69 2.58
C MET A 33 4.98 -3.55 1.44
N MET A 34 4.47 -4.78 1.29
CA MET A 34 4.84 -5.68 0.19
C MET A 34 4.37 -5.15 -1.16
N PHE A 35 3.16 -4.59 -1.22
CA PHE A 35 2.52 -4.18 -2.46
C PHE A 35 3.14 -2.93 -3.05
N GLY A 36 3.17 -1.81 -2.30
CA GLY A 36 3.66 -0.53 -2.81
C GLY A 36 4.16 0.45 -1.75
N GLY A 37 4.27 0.03 -0.49
CA GLY A 37 4.62 0.91 0.64
C GLY A 37 6.11 1.25 0.76
N ASP A 38 6.98 0.61 -0.02
CA ASP A 38 8.44 0.75 0.07
C ASP A 38 9.10 0.59 -1.31
N PRO A 39 10.30 1.14 -1.55
CA PRO A 39 11.04 0.92 -2.79
C PRO A 39 11.39 -0.55 -3.10
N SER A 40 11.37 -1.45 -2.13
CA SER A 40 11.53 -2.90 -2.37
C SER A 40 10.21 -3.60 -2.76
N SER A 41 9.11 -2.88 -2.79
CA SER A 41 7.76 -3.39 -3.04
C SER A 41 7.56 -3.92 -4.46
N VAL A 42 6.48 -4.69 -4.62
CA VAL A 42 6.11 -5.29 -5.90
C VAL A 42 5.81 -4.22 -6.95
N LEU A 43 5.02 -3.20 -6.61
CA LEU A 43 4.67 -2.14 -7.57
C LEU A 43 5.89 -1.37 -8.04
N PHE A 44 6.80 -1.04 -7.13
CA PHE A 44 8.01 -0.32 -7.50
C PHE A 44 8.85 -1.16 -8.46
N ASN A 45 9.06 -2.44 -8.16
CA ASN A 45 9.89 -3.32 -8.97
C ASN A 45 9.24 -3.68 -10.31
N GLU A 46 7.95 -4.07 -10.33
CA GLU A 46 7.31 -4.58 -11.55
C GLU A 46 6.86 -3.44 -12.48
N VAL A 47 6.27 -2.36 -11.93
CA VAL A 47 5.68 -1.29 -12.74
C VAL A 47 6.72 -0.23 -13.12
N ARG A 48 7.58 0.17 -12.18
CA ARG A 48 8.55 1.23 -12.41
C ARG A 48 9.85 0.69 -12.98
N GLU A 49 10.52 -0.23 -12.27
CA GLU A 49 11.89 -0.66 -12.62
C GLU A 49 11.91 -1.60 -13.83
N LYS A 50 11.10 -2.66 -13.82
CA LYS A 50 11.14 -3.66 -14.90
C LYS A 50 10.45 -3.21 -16.17
N GLN A 51 9.27 -2.62 -16.06
CA GLN A 51 8.45 -2.28 -17.23
C GLN A 51 8.51 -0.81 -17.62
N SER A 52 9.11 0.05 -16.79
CA SER A 52 9.21 1.50 -17.03
C SER A 52 7.86 2.14 -17.39
N LEU A 53 6.78 1.71 -16.71
CA LEU A 53 5.43 2.22 -16.95
C LEU A 53 5.14 3.48 -16.12
N ALA A 54 5.81 3.65 -15.00
CA ALA A 54 5.59 4.76 -14.07
C ALA A 54 6.88 5.49 -13.72
N TYR A 55 6.82 6.81 -13.62
CA TYR A 55 7.90 7.64 -13.07
C TYR A 55 7.91 7.59 -11.54
N SER A 56 6.72 7.54 -10.96
CA SER A 56 6.51 7.37 -9.53
C SER A 56 5.33 6.43 -9.30
N ILE A 57 5.48 5.54 -8.34
CA ILE A 57 4.40 4.66 -7.89
C ILE A 57 4.64 4.28 -6.45
N HIS A 58 3.58 4.35 -5.66
CA HIS A 58 3.57 3.88 -4.29
C HIS A 58 2.15 3.55 -3.85
N SER A 59 2.02 2.80 -2.78
CA SER A 59 0.75 2.62 -2.09
C SER A 59 0.81 3.12 -0.66
N GLN A 60 -0.34 3.57 -0.16
CA GLN A 60 -0.51 4.00 1.23
C GLN A 60 -1.87 3.55 1.76
N ILE A 61 -1.96 3.36 3.06
CA ILE A 61 -3.20 2.98 3.72
C ILE A 61 -3.81 4.14 4.50
N ASP A 62 -5.13 4.20 4.49
CA ASP A 62 -5.92 4.86 5.51
C ASP A 62 -6.44 3.78 6.46
N GLY A 63 -5.68 3.52 7.52
CA GLY A 63 -6.00 2.47 8.48
C GLY A 63 -7.26 2.73 9.28
N LYS A 64 -7.73 3.98 9.37
CA LYS A 64 -8.96 4.34 10.06
C LYS A 64 -10.20 3.89 9.27
N ASN A 65 -10.15 4.01 7.94
CA ASN A 65 -11.29 3.74 7.08
C ASN A 65 -11.16 2.43 6.29
N GLY A 66 -10.03 1.72 6.41
CA GLY A 66 -9.79 0.47 5.69
C GLY A 66 -9.57 0.67 4.19
N TYR A 67 -8.91 1.77 3.79
CA TYR A 67 -8.59 2.03 2.39
C TYR A 67 -7.11 1.85 2.11
N LEU A 68 -6.83 1.33 0.91
CA LEU A 68 -5.50 1.35 0.32
C LEU A 68 -5.57 2.16 -0.97
N PHE A 69 -4.70 3.13 -1.10
CA PHE A 69 -4.57 3.95 -2.30
C PHE A 69 -3.26 3.61 -3.01
N VAL A 70 -3.33 3.39 -4.31
CA VAL A 70 -2.17 3.41 -5.20
C VAL A 70 -2.14 4.77 -5.87
N LEU A 71 -1.01 5.45 -5.78
CA LEU A 71 -0.78 6.77 -6.37
C LEU A 71 0.37 6.63 -7.35
N SER A 72 0.14 7.02 -8.61
CA SER A 72 1.17 6.89 -9.63
C SER A 72 1.15 8.01 -10.66
N GLY A 73 2.35 8.37 -11.12
CA GLY A 73 2.57 9.21 -12.30
C GLY A 73 3.08 8.34 -13.43
N VAL A 74 2.31 8.23 -14.50
CA VAL A 74 2.57 7.33 -15.63
C VAL A 74 2.64 8.11 -16.94
N SER A 75 3.22 7.53 -17.99
CA SER A 75 3.10 8.10 -19.33
C SER A 75 1.66 8.02 -19.83
N SER A 76 1.17 9.06 -20.49
CA SER A 76 -0.22 9.13 -20.93
C SER A 76 -0.62 8.02 -21.92
N ASP A 77 0.34 7.48 -22.65
CA ASP A 77 0.15 6.35 -23.58
C ASP A 77 0.21 4.98 -22.90
N LYS A 78 0.65 4.92 -21.63
CA LYS A 78 0.90 3.65 -20.89
C LYS A 78 -0.01 3.42 -19.69
N TYR A 79 -0.95 4.35 -19.40
CA TYR A 79 -1.73 4.25 -18.16
C TYR A 79 -2.61 3.00 -18.12
N GLU A 80 -3.15 2.53 -19.24
CA GLU A 80 -3.94 1.29 -19.28
C GLU A 80 -3.07 0.07 -18.93
N THR A 81 -1.86 -0.04 -19.51
CA THR A 81 -0.94 -1.13 -19.20
C THR A 81 -0.49 -1.07 -17.74
N ALA A 82 -0.22 0.12 -17.22
CA ALA A 82 0.13 0.30 -15.81
C ALA A 82 -1.01 -0.13 -14.89
N LYS A 83 -2.25 0.27 -15.18
CA LYS A 83 -3.46 -0.14 -14.45
C LYS A 83 -3.59 -1.67 -14.41
N ASP A 84 -3.49 -2.32 -15.55
CA ASP A 84 -3.66 -3.77 -15.67
C ASP A 84 -2.52 -4.51 -14.93
N THR A 85 -1.30 -3.98 -14.98
CA THR A 85 -0.17 -4.53 -14.21
C THR A 85 -0.40 -4.39 -12.70
N ILE A 86 -0.87 -3.22 -12.22
CA ILE A 86 -1.17 -2.99 -10.80
C ILE A 86 -2.24 -3.98 -10.31
N ILE A 87 -3.31 -4.18 -11.09
CA ILE A 87 -4.38 -5.15 -10.77
C ILE A 87 -3.80 -6.57 -10.73
N SER A 88 -3.01 -6.95 -11.72
CA SER A 88 -2.40 -8.27 -11.79
C SER A 88 -1.50 -8.55 -10.58
N GLU A 89 -0.67 -7.59 -10.18
CA GLU A 89 0.20 -7.75 -9.02
C GLU A 89 -0.58 -7.82 -7.69
N PHE A 90 -1.69 -7.07 -7.59
CA PHE A 90 -2.60 -7.20 -6.45
C PHE A 90 -3.18 -8.62 -6.35
N GLU A 91 -3.70 -9.16 -7.44
CA GLU A 91 -4.28 -10.50 -7.49
C GLU A 91 -3.25 -11.60 -7.21
N LYS A 92 -1.98 -11.43 -7.60
CA LYS A 92 -0.90 -12.36 -7.24
C LYS A 92 -0.70 -12.43 -5.72
N ILE A 93 -0.59 -11.28 -5.04
CA ILE A 93 -0.43 -11.28 -3.58
C ILE A 93 -1.68 -11.88 -2.91
N LYS A 94 -2.86 -11.53 -3.39
CA LYS A 94 -4.14 -12.09 -2.93
C LYS A 94 -4.22 -13.62 -3.09
N ALA A 95 -3.65 -14.17 -4.15
CA ALA A 95 -3.53 -15.61 -4.36
C ALA A 95 -2.40 -16.27 -3.55
N GLY A 96 -1.63 -15.51 -2.76
CA GLY A 96 -0.49 -16.01 -2.01
C GLY A 96 0.77 -16.23 -2.86
N ASP A 97 0.81 -15.71 -4.08
CA ASP A 97 1.96 -15.81 -5.00
C ASP A 97 3.03 -14.78 -4.65
N PHE A 98 3.72 -15.01 -3.55
CA PHE A 98 4.88 -14.24 -3.10
C PHE A 98 5.83 -15.14 -2.29
N THR A 99 7.10 -14.77 -2.22
CA THR A 99 8.09 -15.54 -1.46
C THR A 99 8.06 -15.18 0.02
N GLU A 100 8.49 -16.12 0.87
CA GLU A 100 8.66 -15.88 2.30
C GLU A 100 9.66 -14.76 2.58
N GLU A 101 10.70 -14.65 1.76
CA GLU A 101 11.70 -13.59 1.86
C GLU A 101 11.07 -12.20 1.69
N LYS A 102 10.11 -12.03 0.78
CA LYS A 102 9.38 -10.76 0.60
C LYS A 102 8.53 -10.43 1.82
N LEU A 103 7.85 -11.42 2.39
CA LEU A 103 7.08 -11.25 3.62
C LEU A 103 7.97 -10.81 4.78
N GLU A 104 9.07 -11.52 5.01
CA GLU A 104 10.00 -11.21 6.10
C GLU A 104 10.73 -9.87 5.89
N LEU A 105 11.05 -9.51 4.64
CA LEU A 105 11.61 -8.19 4.32
C LEU A 105 10.62 -7.07 4.68
N ALA A 106 9.36 -7.20 4.29
CA ALA A 106 8.33 -6.22 4.60
C ALA A 106 8.16 -6.03 6.11
N LYS A 107 8.12 -7.11 6.88
CA LYS A 107 8.07 -7.06 8.35
C LYS A 107 9.27 -6.31 8.93
N LYS A 108 10.48 -6.62 8.48
CA LYS A 108 11.71 -5.95 8.94
C LYS A 108 11.69 -4.46 8.65
N VAL A 109 11.26 -4.05 7.46
CA VAL A 109 11.15 -2.63 7.07
C VAL A 109 10.14 -1.91 7.96
N ILE A 110 8.96 -2.49 8.19
CA ILE A 110 7.94 -1.90 9.08
C ILE A 110 8.50 -1.70 10.49
N ILE A 111 9.17 -2.71 11.03
CA ILE A 111 9.74 -2.67 12.38
C ILE A 111 10.84 -1.61 12.45
N SER A 112 11.71 -1.51 11.44
CA SER A 112 12.74 -0.48 11.36
C SER A 112 12.13 0.93 11.37
N HIS A 113 11.13 1.16 10.51
CA HIS A 113 10.41 2.44 10.47
C HIS A 113 9.73 2.78 11.80
N ARG A 114 9.23 1.76 12.53
CA ARG A 114 8.62 1.98 13.85
C ARG A 114 9.65 2.42 14.88
N TYR A 115 10.86 1.87 14.86
CA TYR A 115 11.97 2.34 15.71
C TYR A 115 12.42 3.75 15.32
N GLU A 116 12.64 4.00 14.03
CA GLU A 116 13.06 5.32 13.53
C GLU A 116 12.03 6.43 13.83
N SER A 117 10.75 6.07 13.94
CA SER A 117 9.68 7.03 14.25
C SER A 117 9.85 7.68 15.63
N GLU A 118 10.56 7.04 16.56
CA GLU A 118 10.82 7.56 17.90
C GLU A 118 11.87 8.68 17.91
N ASP A 119 12.71 8.74 16.89
CA ASP A 119 13.71 9.80 16.73
C ASP A 119 13.12 11.07 16.07
N ARG A 120 11.84 11.00 15.66
CA ARG A 120 11.17 12.10 14.96
C ARG A 120 10.00 12.63 15.78
N PRO A 121 10.11 13.82 16.40
CA PRO A 121 9.03 14.38 17.23
C PRO A 121 7.67 14.45 16.53
N LYS A 122 7.64 14.79 15.24
CA LYS A 122 6.41 14.81 14.43
C LYS A 122 5.74 13.44 14.39
N SER A 123 6.51 12.38 14.15
CA SER A 123 5.98 11.00 14.09
C SER A 123 5.43 10.55 15.44
N ILE A 124 6.09 10.92 16.53
CA ILE A 124 5.59 10.64 17.89
C ILE A 124 4.23 11.32 18.12
N ILE A 125 4.13 12.60 17.77
CA ILE A 125 2.87 13.36 17.91
C ILE A 125 1.76 12.72 17.07
N GLU A 126 2.04 12.34 15.82
CA GLU A 126 1.07 11.70 14.93
C GLU A 126 0.60 10.33 15.47
N ILE A 127 1.52 9.52 15.99
CA ILE A 127 1.19 8.22 16.60
C ILE A 127 0.29 8.44 17.83
N MET A 128 0.69 9.31 18.75
CA MET A 128 -0.09 9.60 19.96
C MET A 128 -1.47 10.18 19.63
N HIS A 129 -1.52 11.12 18.70
CA HIS A 129 -2.77 11.73 18.25
C HIS A 129 -3.73 10.68 17.66
N ASN A 130 -3.23 9.80 16.79
CA ASN A 130 -4.03 8.73 16.22
C ASN A 130 -4.53 7.74 17.27
N GLN A 131 -3.71 7.39 18.25
CA GLN A 131 -4.12 6.52 19.36
C GLN A 131 -5.25 7.12 20.19
N ILE A 132 -5.18 8.43 20.44
CA ILE A 132 -6.25 9.14 21.18
C ILE A 132 -7.52 9.20 20.35
N LEU A 133 -7.42 9.58 19.07
CA LEU A 133 -8.59 9.71 18.18
C LEU A 133 -9.32 8.39 17.95
N LEU A 134 -8.58 7.29 17.93
CA LEU A 134 -9.14 5.96 17.64
C LEU A 134 -9.51 5.20 18.91
N GLU A 135 -9.28 5.82 20.11
CA GLU A 135 -9.52 5.18 21.41
C GLU A 135 -8.89 3.79 21.56
N GLN A 136 -7.80 3.54 20.82
CA GLN A 136 -7.13 2.26 20.73
C GLN A 136 -5.61 2.42 20.96
N PRO A 137 -5.19 2.67 22.21
CA PRO A 137 -3.77 2.79 22.51
C PRO A 137 -3.08 1.44 22.27
N GLN A 138 -2.08 1.45 21.42
CA GLN A 138 -1.23 0.28 21.16
C GLN A 138 0.22 0.63 21.49
N SER A 139 0.86 -0.17 22.37
CA SER A 139 2.28 0.02 22.64
C SER A 139 3.13 -0.36 21.41
N LYS A 140 4.36 0.16 21.39
CA LYS A 140 5.32 -0.23 20.34
C LYS A 140 5.56 -1.73 20.33
N GLU A 141 5.72 -2.32 21.50
CA GLU A 141 5.98 -3.74 21.66
C GLU A 141 4.82 -4.58 21.13
N THR A 142 3.59 -4.17 21.43
CA THR A 142 2.38 -4.84 20.90
C THR A 142 2.34 -4.74 19.39
N PHE A 143 2.55 -3.55 18.82
CA PHE A 143 2.59 -3.36 17.36
C PHE A 143 3.65 -4.25 16.70
N ILE A 144 4.89 -4.25 17.22
CA ILE A 144 5.98 -5.08 16.68
C ILE A 144 5.64 -6.56 16.76
N ASN A 145 5.11 -7.01 17.89
CA ASN A 145 4.68 -8.40 18.06
C ASN A 145 3.61 -8.81 17.06
N ASP A 146 2.62 -7.94 16.83
CA ASP A 146 1.55 -8.21 15.88
C ASP A 146 2.10 -8.32 14.45
N ILE A 147 3.00 -7.41 14.04
CA ILE A 147 3.68 -7.48 12.73
C ILE A 147 4.50 -8.77 12.58
N GLN A 148 5.25 -9.17 13.61
CA GLN A 148 6.08 -10.37 13.58
C GLN A 148 5.27 -11.66 13.40
N LYS A 149 4.07 -11.71 13.95
CA LYS A 149 3.17 -12.87 13.89
C LYS A 149 2.43 -13.03 12.58
N VAL A 150 2.40 -11.99 11.73
CA VAL A 150 1.68 -12.07 10.45
C VAL A 150 2.22 -13.22 9.60
N SER A 151 1.33 -14.10 9.20
CA SER A 151 1.61 -15.23 8.31
C SER A 151 1.19 -14.94 6.87
N ARG A 152 1.54 -15.83 5.94
CA ARG A 152 1.05 -15.81 4.56
C ARG A 152 -0.47 -15.92 4.53
N GLU A 153 -1.03 -16.79 5.33
CA GLU A 153 -2.48 -17.03 5.44
C GLU A 153 -3.22 -15.79 5.90
N ASP A 154 -2.64 -15.01 6.82
CA ASP A 154 -3.20 -13.73 7.26
C ASP A 154 -3.24 -12.70 6.13
N ILE A 155 -2.16 -12.61 5.32
CA ILE A 155 -2.10 -11.73 4.15
C ILE A 155 -3.16 -12.11 3.13
N VAL A 156 -3.27 -13.40 2.79
CA VAL A 156 -4.29 -13.91 1.86
C VAL A 156 -5.69 -13.63 2.40
N SER A 157 -5.93 -13.96 3.66
CA SER A 157 -7.26 -13.77 4.30
C SER A 157 -7.74 -12.32 4.29
N VAL A 158 -6.85 -11.35 4.51
CA VAL A 158 -7.24 -9.93 4.46
C VAL A 158 -7.41 -9.45 3.03
N ALA A 159 -6.60 -9.95 2.10
CA ALA A 159 -6.65 -9.57 0.70
C ALA A 159 -7.82 -10.19 -0.06
N GLU A 160 -8.25 -11.42 0.27
CA GLU A 160 -9.40 -12.07 -0.36
C GLU A 160 -10.69 -11.25 -0.25
N LYS A 161 -10.87 -10.57 0.86
CA LYS A 161 -12.05 -9.74 1.14
C LYS A 161 -11.92 -8.31 0.59
N ALA A 162 -10.74 -7.96 0.12
CA ALA A 162 -10.50 -6.65 -0.46
C ALA A 162 -10.98 -6.59 -1.92
N PHE A 163 -11.42 -5.42 -2.35
CA PHE A 163 -11.84 -5.19 -3.72
C PHE A 163 -11.42 -3.81 -4.23
N LEU A 164 -11.18 -3.73 -5.53
CA LEU A 164 -10.96 -2.47 -6.22
C LEU A 164 -12.27 -1.69 -6.28
N ASP A 165 -12.29 -0.49 -5.69
CA ASP A 165 -13.47 0.36 -5.60
C ASP A 165 -13.46 1.45 -6.67
N THR A 166 -12.33 2.12 -6.85
CA THR A 166 -12.26 3.31 -7.70
C THR A 166 -10.96 3.33 -8.49
N ILE A 167 -11.07 3.71 -9.76
CA ILE A 167 -9.94 4.07 -10.61
C ILE A 167 -10.15 5.51 -11.08
N TYR A 168 -9.17 6.36 -10.82
CA TYR A 168 -9.15 7.74 -11.29
C TYR A 168 -7.95 7.95 -12.22
N VAL A 169 -8.22 8.48 -13.39
CA VAL A 169 -7.19 8.84 -14.36
C VAL A 169 -7.36 10.30 -14.76
N LEU A 170 -6.30 11.09 -14.56
CA LEU A 170 -6.13 12.39 -15.16
C LEU A 170 -5.07 12.28 -16.25
N THR A 171 -5.41 12.55 -17.49
CA THR A 171 -4.52 12.42 -18.63
C THR A 171 -4.68 13.56 -19.60
N LYS A 172 -3.74 13.73 -20.52
CA LYS A 172 -3.83 14.74 -21.58
C LYS A 172 -5.05 14.47 -22.47
N GLY A 173 -5.80 15.52 -22.79
CA GLY A 173 -6.87 15.45 -23.75
C GLY A 173 -6.33 15.03 -25.12
N GLY A 174 -6.86 13.95 -25.67
CA GLY A 174 -6.60 13.62 -27.07
C GLY A 174 -7.28 14.67 -27.97
N ASP A 175 -6.59 15.12 -28.99
CA ASP A 175 -7.22 15.88 -30.05
C ASP A 175 -8.38 15.04 -30.63
N LYS A 176 -9.60 15.56 -30.51
CA LYS A 176 -10.77 15.00 -31.18
C LYS A 176 -10.78 15.42 -32.63
#